data_57fed729828a26fbc349dd656558e872
#
_entry.id   57fed729828a26fbc349dd656558e872
#
_cell.length_a   1.000
_cell.length_b   1.000
_cell.length_c   1.000
_cell.angle_alpha   90.00
_cell.angle_beta   90.00
_cell.angle_gamma   90.00
#
_symmetry.space_group_name_H-M   'P 1'
#
loop_
_entity.id
_entity.type
_entity.pdbx_description
1 polymer ?
#
loop_
_entity_poly.entity_id
_entity_poly.type
_entity_poly.pdbx_seq_one_letter_code
_entity_poly.pdbx_strand_id
1 'polypeptide(L)'
;RLADDAGAELLLKSAAKAIQIGKQLGAQQYNLHGTGLGDAGLPIPHLGINTPVMWPKAIDTLNRICDLAESEDVVFVLENLNLMDHPGCLFNSTKDVLSLIAAVNRPQLRMNLDLYHTQIGEGDIIRWIQACLPFIREIQVADNPGRCEPGTGEMNWENIAFAIREMGYDGLITMEAYAKQDPMAALIAFKNIFDVP
;
A
#
# COMPACT_ATOMS: atom_id res chain seq x y z
N ARG A 1 12.77 7.82 2.98
CA ARG A 1 12.81 6.72 3.98
C ARG A 1 12.25 7.25 5.30
N LEU A 2 11.47 6.44 5.99
CA LEU A 2 10.77 6.88 7.21
C LEU A 2 11.69 7.02 8.43
N ALA A 3 12.73 6.20 8.53
CA ALA A 3 13.47 6.00 9.77
C ALA A 3 14.85 6.66 9.83
N ASP A 4 15.19 7.54 8.88
CA ASP A 4 16.42 8.35 8.93
C ASP A 4 16.14 9.82 8.63
N ASP A 5 16.87 10.73 9.26
CA ASP A 5 16.59 12.16 9.22
C ASP A 5 16.70 12.74 7.79
N ALA A 6 17.74 12.37 7.04
CA ALA A 6 17.91 12.83 5.67
C ALA A 6 16.83 12.27 4.73
N GLY A 7 16.46 11.01 4.91
CA GLY A 7 15.38 10.37 4.17
C GLY A 7 14.02 10.97 4.48
N ALA A 8 13.75 11.32 5.73
CA ALA A 8 12.53 12.00 6.15
C ALA A 8 12.39 13.39 5.49
N GLU A 9 13.45 14.20 5.49
CA GLU A 9 13.46 15.51 4.84
C GLU A 9 13.23 15.40 3.32
N LEU A 10 13.86 14.41 2.68
CA LEU A 10 13.65 14.16 1.25
C LEU A 10 12.21 13.71 0.97
N LEU A 11 11.66 12.84 1.80
CA LEU A 11 10.28 12.37 1.68
C LEU A 11 9.28 13.52 1.78
N LEU A 12 9.42 14.40 2.77
CA LEU A 12 8.54 15.56 2.94
C LEU A 12 8.60 16.53 1.75
N LYS A 13 9.79 16.78 1.22
CA LYS A 13 9.95 17.59 -0.01
C LYS A 13 9.29 16.94 -1.20
N SER A 14 9.46 15.62 -1.36
CA SER A 14 8.84 14.85 -2.45
C SER A 14 7.32 14.82 -2.32
N ALA A 15 6.80 14.62 -1.11
CA ALA A 15 5.38 14.65 -0.81
C ALA A 15 4.74 16.00 -1.15
N ALA A 16 5.36 17.12 -0.74
CA ALA A 16 4.88 18.45 -1.06
C ALA A 16 4.83 18.68 -2.59
N LYS A 17 5.87 18.23 -3.31
CA LYS A 17 5.89 18.32 -4.78
C LYS A 17 4.84 17.42 -5.43
N ALA A 18 4.66 16.22 -4.92
CA ALA A 18 3.64 15.28 -5.41
C ALA A 18 2.23 15.87 -5.25
N ILE A 19 1.94 16.50 -4.09
CA ILE A 19 0.66 17.17 -3.85
C ILE A 19 0.43 18.29 -4.87
N GLN A 20 1.43 19.15 -5.11
CA GLN A 20 1.31 20.25 -6.09
C GLN A 20 0.97 19.75 -7.50
N ILE A 21 1.59 18.62 -7.93
CA ILE A 21 1.32 18.02 -9.24
C ILE A 21 -0.04 17.32 -9.23
N GLY A 22 -0.29 16.51 -8.20
CA GLY A 22 -1.52 15.72 -8.10
C GLY A 22 -2.79 16.57 -8.04
N LYS A 23 -2.74 17.72 -7.36
CA LYS A 23 -3.87 18.67 -7.33
C LYS A 23 -4.25 19.17 -8.73
N GLN A 24 -3.30 19.35 -9.62
CA GLN A 24 -3.57 19.74 -11.03
C GLN A 24 -4.27 18.60 -11.81
N LEU A 25 -4.12 17.36 -11.35
CA LEU A 25 -4.74 16.17 -11.90
C LEU A 25 -6.02 15.74 -11.16
N GLY A 26 -6.41 16.48 -10.11
CA GLY A 26 -7.54 16.14 -9.26
C GLY A 26 -7.28 15.01 -8.27
N ALA A 27 -6.03 14.63 -8.02
CA ALA A 27 -5.68 13.60 -7.05
C ALA A 27 -5.91 14.10 -5.62
N GLN A 28 -6.55 13.24 -4.81
CA GLN A 28 -6.79 13.49 -3.38
C GLN A 28 -6.07 12.47 -2.48
N GLN A 29 -5.44 11.47 -3.08
CA GLN A 29 -4.75 10.39 -2.41
C GLN A 29 -3.36 10.19 -3.01
N TYR A 30 -2.37 9.91 -2.15
CA TYR A 30 -0.97 9.74 -2.52
C TYR A 30 -0.38 8.51 -1.86
N ASN A 31 0.24 7.64 -2.64
CA ASN A 31 0.84 6.42 -2.14
C ASN A 31 2.22 6.66 -1.52
N LEU A 32 2.53 5.94 -0.45
CA LEU A 32 3.81 5.96 0.27
C LEU A 32 4.32 4.53 0.50
N HIS A 33 5.64 4.40 0.54
CA HIS A 33 6.31 3.19 1.02
C HIS A 33 7.20 3.51 2.22
N GLY A 34 7.53 2.49 3.02
CA GLY A 34 8.47 2.63 4.16
C GLY A 34 9.89 2.98 3.75
N THR A 35 10.23 2.76 2.48
CA THR A 35 11.52 3.09 1.86
C THR A 35 11.34 4.05 0.68
N GLY A 36 12.46 4.63 0.20
CA GLY A 36 12.44 5.49 -0.99
C GLY A 36 12.36 4.69 -2.29
N LEU A 37 12.03 5.39 -3.37
CA LEU A 37 12.09 4.84 -4.73
C LEU A 37 13.41 5.23 -5.39
N GLY A 38 13.99 4.30 -6.16
CA GLY A 38 15.14 4.54 -7.02
C GLY A 38 14.75 5.10 -8.39
N ASP A 39 15.73 5.29 -9.26
CA ASP A 39 15.54 5.88 -10.60
C ASP A 39 14.58 5.09 -11.48
N ALA A 40 14.47 3.77 -11.27
CA ALA A 40 13.53 2.91 -11.97
C ALA A 40 12.11 2.91 -11.37
N GLY A 41 11.84 3.74 -10.34
CA GLY A 41 10.57 3.75 -9.62
C GLY A 41 10.35 2.57 -8.67
N LEU A 42 11.36 1.71 -8.50
CA LEU A 42 11.31 0.57 -7.58
C LEU A 42 11.81 0.97 -6.19
N PRO A 43 11.27 0.37 -5.11
CA PRO A 43 11.75 0.61 -3.75
C PRO A 43 13.25 0.34 -3.61
N ILE A 44 13.97 1.26 -2.94
CA ILE A 44 15.39 1.12 -2.69
C ILE A 44 15.60 0.22 -1.48
N PRO A 45 16.30 -0.93 -1.61
CA PRO A 45 16.63 -1.76 -0.48
C PRO A 45 17.45 -1.01 0.56
N HIS A 46 17.15 -1.22 1.83
CA HIS A 46 17.95 -0.76 2.96
C HIS A 46 18.67 -1.98 3.56
N LEU A 47 19.98 -1.85 3.74
CA LEU A 47 20.78 -2.93 4.34
C LEU A 47 20.57 -2.99 5.86
N GLY A 48 19.35 -3.22 6.29
CA GLY A 48 19.03 -3.26 7.72
C GLY A 48 17.72 -3.97 8.00
N ILE A 49 17.61 -4.41 9.23
CA ILE A 49 16.37 -4.89 9.85
C ILE A 49 15.75 -3.72 10.60
N ASN A 50 14.44 -3.68 10.71
CA ASN A 50 13.75 -2.74 11.59
C ASN A 50 14.26 -2.90 13.01
N THR A 51 14.92 -1.86 13.53
CA THR A 51 15.37 -1.84 14.93
C THR A 51 14.37 -1.08 15.79
N PRO A 52 14.30 -1.35 17.11
CA PRO A 52 13.37 -0.64 17.99
C PRO A 52 13.47 0.89 17.92
N VAL A 53 14.67 1.44 17.70
CA VAL A 53 14.89 2.89 17.60
C VAL A 53 14.36 3.52 16.31
N MET A 54 14.09 2.72 15.28
CA MET A 54 13.56 3.21 13.99
C MET A 54 12.06 3.50 14.07
N TRP A 55 11.31 2.80 14.92
CA TRP A 55 9.88 2.97 15.04
C TRP A 55 9.44 4.37 15.47
N PRO A 56 9.99 4.96 16.55
CA PRO A 56 9.67 6.34 16.91
C PRO A 56 9.98 7.34 15.81
N LYS A 57 11.09 7.16 15.09
CA LYS A 57 11.46 8.02 13.96
C LYS A 57 10.48 7.91 12.79
N ALA A 58 10.08 6.69 12.45
CA ALA A 58 9.09 6.46 11.40
C ALA A 58 7.74 7.08 11.76
N ILE A 59 7.29 6.92 13.02
CA ILE A 59 6.05 7.52 13.53
C ILE A 59 6.14 9.05 13.48
N ASP A 60 7.26 9.65 13.90
CA ASP A 60 7.47 11.11 13.81
C ASP A 60 7.40 11.59 12.36
N THR A 61 8.10 10.93 11.45
CA THR A 61 8.08 11.26 10.02
C THR A 61 6.65 11.17 9.45
N LEU A 62 5.89 10.13 9.80
CA LEU A 62 4.51 9.96 9.34
C LEU A 62 3.58 11.02 9.95
N ASN A 63 3.79 11.46 11.20
CA ASN A 63 3.06 12.59 11.77
C ASN A 63 3.30 13.89 10.99
N ARG A 64 4.55 14.17 10.60
CA ARG A 64 4.89 15.33 9.77
C ARG A 64 4.27 15.24 8.36
N ILE A 65 4.17 14.05 7.79
CA ILE A 65 3.41 13.80 6.55
C ILE A 65 1.92 14.09 6.76
N CYS A 66 1.36 13.68 7.90
CA CYS A 66 -0.03 13.99 8.24
C CYS A 66 -0.29 15.50 8.40
N ASP A 67 0.65 16.24 9.01
CA ASP A 67 0.54 17.70 9.14
C ASP A 67 0.50 18.37 7.75
N LEU A 68 1.38 17.93 6.85
CA LEU A 68 1.36 18.39 5.46
C LEU A 68 0.05 18.03 4.76
N ALA A 69 -0.41 16.79 4.90
CA ALA A 69 -1.64 16.29 4.29
C ALA A 69 -2.88 17.05 4.78
N GLU A 70 -2.95 17.34 6.08
CA GLU A 70 -4.02 18.11 6.69
C GLU A 70 -4.07 19.54 6.16
N SER A 71 -2.91 20.21 6.04
CA SER A 71 -2.83 21.57 5.50
C SER A 71 -3.23 21.66 4.03
N GLU A 72 -3.18 20.57 3.29
CA GLU A 72 -3.43 20.47 1.86
C GLU A 72 -4.76 19.76 1.52
N ASP A 73 -5.49 19.30 2.54
CA ASP A 73 -6.76 18.54 2.41
C ASP A 73 -6.61 17.30 1.52
N VAL A 74 -5.59 16.47 1.82
CA VAL A 74 -5.30 15.23 1.09
C VAL A 74 -5.04 14.09 2.06
N VAL A 75 -4.97 12.86 1.55
CA VAL A 75 -4.68 11.65 2.31
C VAL A 75 -3.46 10.95 1.73
N PHE A 76 -2.56 10.51 2.58
CA PHE A 76 -1.52 9.55 2.21
C PHE A 76 -1.96 8.14 2.57
N VAL A 77 -1.65 7.20 1.70
CA VAL A 77 -1.82 5.77 1.96
C VAL A 77 -0.47 5.09 2.02
N LEU A 78 -0.20 4.36 3.10
CA LEU A 78 1.04 3.61 3.27
C LEU A 78 0.80 2.18 2.78
N GLU A 79 1.59 1.76 1.82
CA GLU A 79 1.51 0.46 1.17
C GLU A 79 2.43 -0.56 1.84
N ASN A 80 1.92 -1.77 2.06
CA ASN A 80 2.74 -2.91 2.40
C ASN A 80 3.40 -3.51 1.14
N LEU A 81 4.61 -4.02 1.34
CA LEU A 81 5.40 -4.74 0.34
C LEU A 81 5.67 -6.17 0.84
N ASN A 82 6.58 -6.87 0.19
CA ASN A 82 7.09 -8.17 0.65
C ASN A 82 8.63 -8.23 0.55
N LEU A 83 9.25 -9.07 1.35
CA LEU A 83 10.71 -9.19 1.42
C LEU A 83 11.30 -9.99 0.26
N MET A 84 10.50 -10.78 -0.45
CA MET A 84 10.99 -11.59 -1.58
C MET A 84 11.28 -10.71 -2.80
N ASP A 85 10.35 -9.81 -3.12
CA ASP A 85 10.49 -8.88 -4.25
C ASP A 85 11.30 -7.64 -3.85
N HIS A 86 11.24 -7.24 -2.56
CA HIS A 86 11.85 -6.02 -2.04
C HIS A 86 12.77 -6.31 -0.85
N PRO A 87 13.86 -7.09 -1.02
CA PRO A 87 14.74 -7.47 0.07
C PRO A 87 15.39 -6.23 0.74
N GLY A 88 15.38 -6.22 2.07
CA GLY A 88 15.97 -5.14 2.86
C GLY A 88 15.16 -3.86 2.96
N CYS A 89 13.95 -3.80 2.40
CA CYS A 89 13.05 -2.67 2.64
C CYS A 89 12.53 -2.68 4.09
N LEU A 90 12.54 -1.51 4.72
CA LEU A 90 12.05 -1.33 6.09
C LEU A 90 10.53 -1.13 6.09
N PHE A 91 9.88 -1.58 7.17
CA PHE A 91 8.43 -1.40 7.40
C PHE A 91 7.59 -1.83 6.20
N ASN A 92 7.92 -2.97 5.63
CA ASN A 92 7.31 -3.44 4.40
C ASN A 92 6.25 -4.53 4.59
N SER A 93 6.24 -5.23 5.72
CA SER A 93 5.21 -6.25 5.96
C SER A 93 3.84 -5.61 6.25
N THR A 94 2.77 -6.35 5.95
CA THR A 94 1.40 -5.96 6.31
C THR A 94 1.29 -5.62 7.79
N LYS A 95 1.93 -6.43 8.65
CA LYS A 95 1.97 -6.23 10.10
C LYS A 95 2.68 -4.92 10.48
N ASP A 96 3.82 -4.61 9.86
CA ASP A 96 4.58 -3.40 10.17
C ASP A 96 3.80 -2.14 9.76
N VAL A 97 3.23 -2.15 8.56
CA VAL A 97 2.42 -1.04 8.03
C VAL A 97 1.19 -0.80 8.91
N LEU A 98 0.45 -1.87 9.25
CA LEU A 98 -0.69 -1.76 10.18
C LEU A 98 -0.26 -1.16 11.53
N SER A 99 0.88 -1.61 12.07
CA SER A 99 1.39 -1.13 13.36
C SER A 99 1.76 0.37 13.32
N LEU A 100 2.38 0.84 12.25
CA LEU A 100 2.69 2.25 12.05
C LEU A 100 1.42 3.10 11.94
N ILE A 101 0.47 2.70 11.11
CA ILE A 101 -0.78 3.43 10.89
C ILE A 101 -1.60 3.50 12.19
N ALA A 102 -1.69 2.39 12.92
CA ALA A 102 -2.38 2.35 14.21
C ALA A 102 -1.69 3.22 15.28
N ALA A 103 -0.36 3.29 15.29
CA ALA A 103 0.38 4.13 16.22
C ALA A 103 0.24 5.64 15.89
N VAL A 104 0.22 6.01 14.61
CA VAL A 104 -0.02 7.39 14.17
C VAL A 104 -1.48 7.79 14.38
N ASN A 105 -2.42 6.91 14.05
CA ASN A 105 -3.86 7.04 14.25
C ASN A 105 -4.45 8.39 13.83
N ARG A 106 -4.09 8.88 12.65
CA ARG A 106 -4.61 10.13 12.06
C ARG A 106 -5.40 9.87 10.78
N PRO A 107 -6.48 10.62 10.49
CA PRO A 107 -7.28 10.42 9.27
C PRO A 107 -6.51 10.69 7.98
N GLN A 108 -5.44 11.47 8.03
CA GLN A 108 -4.59 11.80 6.89
C GLN A 108 -3.62 10.67 6.48
N LEU A 109 -3.52 9.61 7.31
CA LEU A 109 -2.74 8.42 6.99
C LEU A 109 -3.63 7.18 7.02
N ARG A 110 -3.74 6.48 5.91
CA ARG A 110 -4.52 5.27 5.75
C ARG A 110 -3.67 4.16 5.14
N MET A 111 -4.24 2.99 5.00
CA MET A 111 -3.57 1.84 4.41
C MET A 111 -3.96 1.67 2.94
N ASN A 112 -2.97 1.50 2.09
CA ASN A 112 -3.09 0.81 0.83
C ASN A 112 -2.68 -0.65 1.10
N LEU A 113 -3.68 -1.55 1.15
CA LEU A 113 -3.44 -2.96 1.40
C LEU A 113 -3.25 -3.69 0.07
N ASP A 114 -2.00 -3.96 -0.29
CA ASP A 114 -1.68 -4.77 -1.46
C ASP A 114 -1.73 -6.26 -1.10
N LEU A 115 -2.72 -6.96 -1.67
CA LEU A 115 -2.97 -8.37 -1.39
C LEU A 115 -1.94 -9.29 -2.06
N TYR A 116 -1.32 -8.88 -3.18
CA TYR A 116 -0.22 -9.61 -3.77
C TYR A 116 0.97 -9.67 -2.82
N HIS A 117 1.35 -8.52 -2.26
CA HIS A 117 2.43 -8.46 -1.29
C HIS A 117 2.09 -9.18 0.01
N THR A 118 0.85 -9.08 0.49
CA THR A 118 0.38 -9.81 1.67
C THR A 118 0.44 -11.32 1.45
N GLN A 119 0.04 -11.82 0.26
CA GLN A 119 0.11 -13.25 -0.04
C GLN A 119 1.54 -13.79 0.04
N ILE A 120 2.49 -13.09 -0.55
CA ILE A 120 3.90 -13.51 -0.57
C ILE A 120 4.54 -13.40 0.82
N GLY A 121 4.23 -12.33 1.54
CA GLY A 121 4.85 -12.04 2.84
C GLY A 121 4.27 -12.85 3.99
N GLU A 122 2.97 -12.86 4.13
CA GLU A 122 2.29 -13.41 5.31
C GLU A 122 1.26 -14.50 4.99
N GLY A 123 0.65 -14.49 3.79
CA GLY A 123 -0.52 -15.33 3.51
C GLY A 123 -1.77 -14.92 4.30
N ASP A 124 -2.72 -15.83 4.50
CA ASP A 124 -3.94 -15.63 5.32
C ASP A 124 -4.69 -14.32 5.01
N ILE A 125 -4.87 -14.04 3.73
CA ILE A 125 -5.36 -12.78 3.16
C ILE A 125 -6.63 -12.27 3.84
N ILE A 126 -7.65 -13.13 3.99
CA ILE A 126 -8.97 -12.72 4.52
C ILE A 126 -8.84 -12.21 5.96
N ARG A 127 -7.99 -12.85 6.76
CA ARG A 127 -7.73 -12.41 8.14
C ARG A 127 -6.98 -11.07 8.18
N TRP A 128 -6.04 -10.85 7.25
CA TRP A 128 -5.34 -9.57 7.16
C TRP A 128 -6.28 -8.45 6.70
N ILE A 129 -7.17 -8.70 5.73
CA ILE A 129 -8.20 -7.72 5.36
C ILE A 129 -9.03 -7.34 6.59
N GLN A 130 -9.52 -8.33 7.34
CA GLN A 130 -10.31 -8.08 8.56
C GLN A 130 -9.53 -7.26 9.60
N ALA A 131 -8.26 -7.58 9.85
CA ALA A 131 -7.43 -6.87 10.82
C ALA A 131 -7.14 -5.42 10.41
N CYS A 132 -6.94 -5.18 9.11
CA CYS A 132 -6.63 -3.87 8.56
C CYS A 132 -7.86 -3.01 8.27
N LEU A 133 -9.07 -3.59 8.26
CA LEU A 133 -10.31 -2.96 7.80
C LEU A 133 -10.55 -1.54 8.32
N PRO A 134 -10.32 -1.21 9.61
CA PRO A 134 -10.54 0.15 10.12
C PRO A 134 -9.61 1.22 9.51
N PHE A 135 -8.53 0.79 8.87
CA PHE A 135 -7.48 1.67 8.34
C PHE A 135 -7.36 1.64 6.82
N ILE A 136 -7.98 0.67 6.14
CA ILE A 136 -7.90 0.52 4.69
C ILE A 136 -8.64 1.68 4.02
N ARG A 137 -7.98 2.30 3.04
CA ARG A 137 -8.60 3.22 2.09
C ARG A 137 -8.58 2.67 0.66
N GLU A 138 -7.61 1.82 0.37
CA GLU A 138 -7.43 1.17 -0.92
C GLU A 138 -6.97 -0.26 -0.72
N ILE A 139 -7.53 -1.17 -1.51
CA ILE A 139 -7.05 -2.54 -1.65
C ILE A 139 -6.47 -2.67 -3.05
N GLN A 140 -5.19 -3.01 -3.16
CA GLN A 140 -4.57 -3.38 -4.43
C GLN A 140 -4.59 -4.88 -4.63
N VAL A 141 -4.85 -5.30 -5.86
CA VAL A 141 -4.96 -6.72 -6.22
C VAL A 141 -4.09 -7.07 -7.43
N ALA A 142 -3.39 -8.19 -7.31
CA ALA A 142 -2.76 -8.94 -8.38
C ALA A 142 -2.60 -10.38 -7.93
N ASP A 143 -2.59 -11.32 -8.87
CA ASP A 143 -2.46 -12.74 -8.56
C ASP A 143 -0.99 -13.14 -8.35
N ASN A 144 -0.77 -14.14 -7.53
CA ASN A 144 0.52 -14.74 -7.24
C ASN A 144 0.54 -16.22 -7.66
N PRO A 145 1.60 -16.70 -8.31
CA PRO A 145 2.80 -15.97 -8.77
C PRO A 145 2.58 -15.16 -10.05
N GLY A 146 3.46 -14.20 -10.30
CA GLY A 146 3.59 -13.51 -11.59
C GLY A 146 3.01 -12.10 -11.63
N ARG A 147 2.30 -11.65 -10.57
CA ARG A 147 1.70 -10.31 -10.45
C ARG A 147 0.85 -9.93 -11.67
N CYS A 148 0.07 -10.92 -12.17
CA CYS A 148 -0.88 -10.72 -13.26
C CYS A 148 -2.30 -10.52 -12.73
N GLU A 149 -3.27 -10.40 -13.65
CA GLU A 149 -4.67 -10.23 -13.30
C GLU A 149 -5.23 -11.36 -12.43
N PRO A 150 -6.22 -11.09 -11.56
CA PRO A 150 -6.88 -12.08 -10.73
C PRO A 150 -7.41 -13.30 -11.53
N GLY A 151 -7.16 -14.51 -11.01
CA GLY A 151 -7.52 -15.78 -11.64
C GLY A 151 -6.41 -16.40 -12.48
N THR A 152 -5.21 -15.81 -12.49
CA THR A 152 -4.07 -16.33 -13.25
C THR A 152 -3.04 -17.08 -12.41
N GLY A 153 -3.18 -17.05 -11.09
CA GLY A 153 -2.27 -17.65 -10.11
C GLY A 153 -2.97 -18.56 -9.11
N GLU A 154 -2.56 -18.51 -7.84
CA GLU A 154 -2.99 -19.43 -6.78
C GLU A 154 -4.03 -18.86 -5.82
N MET A 155 -4.37 -17.56 -5.94
CA MET A 155 -5.27 -16.91 -4.99
C MET A 155 -6.74 -17.20 -5.34
N ASN A 156 -7.54 -17.50 -4.32
CA ASN A 156 -8.99 -17.73 -4.51
C ASN A 156 -9.74 -16.39 -4.47
N TRP A 157 -9.75 -15.70 -5.60
CA TRP A 157 -10.32 -14.38 -5.73
C TRP A 157 -11.82 -14.30 -5.49
N GLU A 158 -12.58 -15.34 -5.85
CA GLU A 158 -14.02 -15.40 -5.58
C GLU A 158 -14.31 -15.34 -4.07
N ASN A 159 -13.58 -16.14 -3.27
CA ASN A 159 -13.70 -16.12 -1.81
C ASN A 159 -13.17 -14.85 -1.20
N ILE A 160 -12.08 -14.28 -1.72
CA ILE A 160 -11.52 -13.01 -1.23
C ILE A 160 -12.51 -11.88 -1.48
N ALA A 161 -13.04 -11.75 -2.71
CA ALA A 161 -14.02 -10.73 -3.06
C ALA A 161 -15.31 -10.87 -2.24
N PHE A 162 -15.79 -12.11 -2.05
CA PHE A 162 -16.93 -12.37 -1.16
C PHE A 162 -16.67 -11.90 0.25
N ALA A 163 -15.51 -12.22 0.84
CA ALA A 163 -15.15 -11.79 2.19
C ALA A 163 -15.06 -10.26 2.32
N ILE A 164 -14.48 -9.58 1.33
CA ILE A 164 -14.42 -8.11 1.30
C ILE A 164 -15.82 -7.49 1.36
N ARG A 165 -16.76 -8.03 0.58
CA ARG A 165 -18.16 -7.57 0.60
C ARG A 165 -18.86 -7.84 1.93
N GLU A 166 -18.71 -9.05 2.48
CA GLU A 166 -19.31 -9.41 3.78
C GLU A 166 -18.77 -8.56 4.93
N MET A 167 -17.54 -8.06 4.83
CA MET A 167 -16.96 -7.12 5.79
C MET A 167 -17.48 -5.69 5.61
N GLY A 168 -18.30 -5.41 4.59
CA GLY A 168 -18.85 -4.09 4.32
C GLY A 168 -17.82 -3.06 3.84
N TYR A 169 -16.74 -3.51 3.20
CA TYR A 169 -15.75 -2.60 2.63
C TYR A 169 -16.33 -1.90 1.39
N ASP A 170 -16.36 -0.58 1.42
CA ASP A 170 -16.90 0.29 0.37
C ASP A 170 -15.85 1.23 -0.25
N GLY A 171 -14.57 1.00 0.07
CA GLY A 171 -13.44 1.77 -0.45
C GLY A 171 -13.01 1.34 -1.86
N LEU A 172 -11.87 1.85 -2.28
CA LEU A 172 -11.31 1.56 -3.60
C LEU A 172 -10.70 0.15 -3.66
N ILE A 173 -11.01 -0.57 -4.74
CA ILE A 173 -10.28 -1.78 -5.13
C ILE A 173 -9.64 -1.50 -6.48
N THR A 174 -8.32 -1.61 -6.56
CA THR A 174 -7.54 -1.30 -7.75
C THR A 174 -6.70 -2.49 -8.17
N MET A 175 -6.45 -2.66 -9.46
CA MET A 175 -5.57 -3.69 -9.97
C MET A 175 -4.21 -3.10 -10.32
N GLU A 176 -3.17 -3.49 -9.58
CA GLU A 176 -1.78 -3.20 -9.91
C GLU A 176 -1.09 -4.48 -10.39
N ALA A 177 -1.24 -4.77 -11.68
CA ALA A 177 -0.83 -6.03 -12.27
C ALA A 177 -0.28 -5.87 -13.68
N TYR A 178 0.54 -6.82 -14.09
CA TYR A 178 0.84 -7.01 -15.51
C TYR A 178 -0.29 -7.83 -16.16
N ALA A 179 -0.63 -7.52 -17.40
CA ALA A 179 -1.51 -8.40 -18.16
C ALA A 179 -0.74 -9.67 -18.56
N LYS A 180 -1.28 -10.85 -18.24
CA LYS A 180 -0.65 -12.13 -18.59
C LYS A 180 -0.55 -12.32 -20.11
N GLN A 181 -1.53 -11.84 -20.84
CA GLN A 181 -1.59 -11.90 -22.29
C GLN A 181 -2.15 -10.59 -22.87
N ASP A 182 -3.46 -10.39 -22.75
CA ASP A 182 -4.19 -9.28 -23.32
C ASP A 182 -4.65 -8.31 -22.22
N PRO A 183 -4.30 -7.01 -22.30
CA PRO A 183 -4.67 -6.04 -21.25
C PRO A 183 -6.17 -5.85 -21.10
N MET A 184 -6.95 -5.97 -22.18
CA MET A 184 -8.41 -5.83 -22.09
C MET A 184 -9.04 -7.04 -21.41
N ALA A 185 -8.54 -8.25 -21.71
CA ALA A 185 -8.98 -9.46 -21.03
C ALA A 185 -8.65 -9.39 -19.52
N ALA A 186 -7.48 -8.87 -19.15
CA ALA A 186 -7.10 -8.65 -17.75
C ALA A 186 -8.08 -7.72 -17.02
N LEU A 187 -8.44 -6.59 -17.63
CA LEU A 187 -9.43 -5.66 -17.08
C LEU A 187 -10.82 -6.29 -16.93
N ILE A 188 -11.25 -7.10 -17.90
CA ILE A 188 -12.52 -7.84 -17.83
C ILE A 188 -12.50 -8.87 -16.70
N ALA A 189 -11.41 -9.61 -16.53
CA ALA A 189 -11.25 -10.58 -15.45
C ALA A 189 -11.37 -9.90 -14.08
N PHE A 190 -10.66 -8.80 -13.88
CA PHE A 190 -10.75 -7.98 -12.66
C PHE A 190 -12.19 -7.50 -12.42
N LYS A 191 -12.82 -6.91 -13.42
CA LYS A 191 -14.20 -6.42 -13.33
C LYS A 191 -15.17 -7.52 -12.92
N ASN A 192 -15.09 -8.69 -13.53
CA ASN A 192 -16.02 -9.81 -13.27
C ASN A 192 -15.95 -10.32 -11.82
N ILE A 193 -14.82 -10.13 -11.13
CA ILE A 193 -14.63 -10.55 -9.73
C ILE A 193 -15.14 -9.49 -8.76
N PHE A 194 -14.91 -8.22 -9.03
CA PHE A 194 -15.15 -7.14 -8.06
C PHE A 194 -16.38 -6.27 -8.37
N ASP A 195 -16.87 -6.24 -9.61
CA ASP A 195 -18.06 -5.48 -10.03
C ASP A 195 -19.33 -6.37 -10.03
N VAL A 196 -19.50 -7.15 -8.96
CA VAL A 196 -20.70 -7.99 -8.77
C VAL A 196 -21.62 -7.26 -7.77
N PRO A 197 -22.91 -7.05 -8.12
CA PRO A 197 -23.87 -6.39 -7.25
C PRO A 197 -24.14 -7.15 -5.96
#